data_81ba17b7f36324f1520b1b426cd16c10
#
_entry.id   81ba17b7f36324f1520b1b426cd16c10
#
_cell.length_a   1.000
_cell.length_b   1.000
_cell.length_c   1.000
_cell.angle_alpha   90.00
_cell.angle_beta   90.00
_cell.angle_gamma   90.00
#
_symmetry.space_group_name_H-M   'P 1'
#
loop_
_entity.id
_entity.type
_entity.pdbx_description
1 polymer ?
#
loop_
_entity_poly.entity_id
_entity_poly.type
_entity_poly.pdbx_seq_one_letter_code
_entity_poly.pdbx_strand_id
1 'polypeptide(L)'
;IPSLKYLKPFSSPKSFTGCHCLGGCQPGDSNFPCIQRNGGHVPYSSIGVIMSYKLLIHECGLTCSCPPNCRNRTSQAGLKVRLEVFKTKDRGWGLRSWDPIRAGGFICEYAGEVVDASRVGELASEHEDGYVFDATRVYEPVENVHDASSESAKAPFPLVISAKNSGNVARFMNHSCSPNVYWLPVLQESNNDSYLHIAFFAIRHIPPMQELTFDYGMIQSDQASYRRKKCLCGSAKCRGYFY
;
A
#
# COMPACT_ATOMS: atom_id res chain seq x y z
N ILE A 1 16.30 1.52 -7.78
CA ILE A 1 14.91 1.03 -7.62
C ILE A 1 14.04 2.11 -8.20
N PRO A 2 13.18 1.84 -9.20
CA PRO A 2 12.32 2.87 -9.75
C PRO A 2 11.36 3.35 -8.65
N SER A 3 11.43 4.64 -8.35
CA SER A 3 10.44 5.35 -7.55
C SER A 3 9.18 5.63 -8.39
N LEU A 4 8.06 5.90 -7.73
CA LEU A 4 6.85 6.37 -8.41
C LEU A 4 7.17 7.57 -9.29
N LYS A 5 6.73 7.54 -10.56
CA LYS A 5 6.78 8.69 -11.44
C LYS A 5 5.42 9.38 -11.37
N TYR A 6 5.36 10.46 -10.61
CA TYR A 6 4.19 11.32 -10.58
C TYR A 6 4.23 12.27 -11.77
N LEU A 7 3.17 12.29 -12.57
CA LEU A 7 2.98 13.30 -13.62
C LEU A 7 2.57 14.65 -13.04
N LYS A 8 1.90 14.67 -11.88
CA LYS A 8 1.55 15.86 -11.10
C LYS A 8 1.49 15.51 -9.61
N PRO A 9 2.04 16.34 -8.72
CA PRO A 9 1.85 16.18 -7.28
C PRO A 9 0.38 16.40 -6.91
N PHE A 10 -0.07 15.74 -5.84
CA PHE A 10 -1.35 16.09 -5.22
C PHE A 10 -1.22 17.47 -4.58
N SER A 11 -2.00 18.44 -5.08
CA SER A 11 -2.06 19.75 -4.47
C SER A 11 -2.72 19.65 -3.11
N SER A 12 -1.94 19.74 -2.03
CA SER A 12 -2.50 19.95 -0.70
C SER A 12 -2.92 21.41 -0.58
N PRO A 13 -4.17 21.71 -0.18
CA PRO A 13 -4.66 23.10 -0.10
C PRO A 13 -4.02 23.93 1.02
N LYS A 14 -3.12 23.37 1.82
CA LYS A 14 -2.43 24.07 2.93
C LYS A 14 -0.95 23.72 2.94
N SER A 15 -0.10 24.76 3.03
CA SER A 15 1.32 24.59 3.30
C SER A 15 1.49 23.79 4.60
N PHE A 16 2.16 22.65 4.51
CA PHE A 16 2.43 21.81 5.67
C PHE A 16 3.76 22.22 6.30
N THR A 17 3.70 22.59 7.56
CA THR A 17 4.90 22.75 8.38
C THR A 17 5.28 21.37 8.92
N GLY A 18 6.44 20.84 8.53
CA GLY A 18 6.97 19.56 9.03
C GLY A 18 7.12 19.57 10.56
N CYS A 19 7.29 18.39 11.14
CA CYS A 19 7.57 18.28 12.56
C CYS A 19 9.00 18.75 12.89
N HIS A 20 9.19 19.34 14.08
CA HIS A 20 10.49 19.82 14.57
C HIS A 20 11.15 18.85 15.57
N CYS A 21 10.84 17.55 15.50
CA CYS A 21 11.38 16.54 16.41
C CYS A 21 12.82 16.17 16.03
N LEU A 22 13.81 16.66 16.74
CA LEU A 22 15.25 16.43 16.46
C LEU A 22 15.65 14.95 16.67
N GLY A 23 15.03 14.25 17.62
CA GLY A 23 15.32 12.84 17.95
C GLY A 23 14.44 11.82 17.21
N GLY A 24 13.59 12.27 16.26
CA GLY A 24 12.55 11.44 15.65
C GLY A 24 11.26 11.41 16.48
N CYS A 25 10.15 11.06 15.82
CA CYS A 25 8.83 10.97 16.46
C CYS A 25 8.78 9.82 17.47
N GLN A 26 8.44 10.11 18.71
CA GLN A 26 8.34 9.12 19.78
C GLN A 26 6.89 8.97 20.27
N PRO A 27 6.51 7.80 20.83
CA PRO A 27 5.23 7.66 21.52
C PRO A 27 5.15 8.69 22.65
N GLY A 28 4.02 9.39 22.76
CA GLY A 28 3.82 10.44 23.74
C GLY A 28 4.06 11.87 23.25
N ASP A 29 4.75 12.03 22.12
CA ASP A 29 4.96 13.35 21.49
C ASP A 29 3.72 13.82 20.70
N SER A 30 2.55 13.72 21.31
CA SER A 30 1.26 14.00 20.65
C SER A 30 1.15 15.41 20.05
N ASN A 31 2.02 16.34 20.45
CA ASN A 31 2.00 17.73 19.98
C ASN A 31 2.65 17.93 18.60
N PHE A 32 3.39 16.95 18.07
CA PHE A 32 4.01 17.11 16.77
C PHE A 32 3.00 16.95 15.63
N PRO A 33 3.02 17.84 14.61
CA PRO A 33 2.05 17.84 13.52
C PRO A 33 1.91 16.48 12.81
N CYS A 34 3.02 15.77 12.56
CA CYS A 34 2.99 14.46 11.92
C CYS A 34 2.31 13.38 12.77
N ILE A 35 2.40 13.48 14.10
CA ILE A 35 1.74 12.56 15.03
C ILE A 35 0.26 12.91 15.14
N GLN A 36 -0.09 14.20 15.24
CA GLN A 36 -1.48 14.66 15.28
C GLN A 36 -2.27 14.20 14.06
N ARG A 37 -1.69 14.23 12.86
CA ARG A 37 -2.30 13.72 11.63
C ARG A 37 -2.58 12.22 11.67
N ASN A 38 -1.83 11.48 12.46
CA ASN A 38 -2.07 10.06 12.71
C ASN A 38 -2.98 9.84 13.94
N GLY A 39 -3.77 10.84 14.35
CA GLY A 39 -4.68 10.73 15.48
C GLY A 39 -3.97 10.72 16.84
N GLY A 40 -2.84 11.40 16.97
CA GLY A 40 -2.08 11.54 18.21
C GLY A 40 -1.11 10.39 18.50
N HIS A 41 -0.95 9.44 17.59
CA HIS A 41 -0.09 8.27 17.80
C HIS A 41 0.90 8.07 16.64
N VAL A 42 2.10 7.56 16.96
CA VAL A 42 3.03 7.08 15.93
C VAL A 42 2.48 5.76 15.39
N PRO A 43 2.26 5.65 14.06
CA PRO A 43 1.62 4.47 13.48
C PRO A 43 2.49 3.20 13.56
N TYR A 44 3.78 3.33 13.80
CA TYR A 44 4.75 2.24 13.80
C TYR A 44 5.37 2.00 15.18
N SER A 45 5.65 0.75 15.51
CA SER A 45 6.42 0.37 16.69
C SER A 45 7.90 0.72 16.57
N SER A 46 8.69 0.51 17.63
CA SER A 46 10.15 0.71 17.62
C SER A 46 10.89 -0.17 16.62
N ILE A 47 10.30 -1.29 16.21
CA ILE A 47 10.86 -2.23 15.23
C ILE A 47 10.26 -2.05 13.83
N GLY A 48 9.48 -0.96 13.60
CA GLY A 48 8.94 -0.61 12.29
C GLY A 48 7.78 -1.50 11.81
N VAL A 49 7.01 -2.09 12.72
CA VAL A 49 5.76 -2.76 12.39
C VAL A 49 4.59 -1.83 12.63
N ILE A 50 3.56 -1.91 11.80
CA ILE A 50 2.37 -1.09 11.97
C ILE A 50 1.60 -1.53 13.20
N MET A 51 1.14 -0.57 14.02
CA MET A 51 0.51 -0.83 15.30
C MET A 51 -1.02 -0.81 15.24
N SER A 52 -1.57 -0.09 14.28
CA SER A 52 -3.02 0.02 14.12
C SER A 52 -3.37 0.17 12.64
N TYR A 53 -4.48 -0.42 12.23
CA TYR A 53 -5.04 -0.19 10.91
C TYR A 53 -5.57 1.24 10.82
N LYS A 54 -5.17 1.96 9.78
CA LYS A 54 -5.65 3.31 9.48
C LYS A 54 -5.95 3.42 8.00
N LEU A 55 -6.95 4.21 7.64
CA LEU A 55 -7.31 4.46 6.23
C LEU A 55 -6.21 5.22 5.47
N LEU A 56 -5.42 6.02 6.18
CA LEU A 56 -4.31 6.80 5.64
C LEU A 56 -3.25 6.96 6.72
N ILE A 57 -1.99 6.78 6.34
CA ILE A 57 -0.84 7.04 7.20
C ILE A 57 -0.15 8.31 6.72
N HIS A 58 0.18 9.20 7.66
CA HIS A 58 1.01 10.37 7.42
C HIS A 58 2.42 10.12 7.92
N GLU A 59 3.36 9.88 7.02
CA GLU A 59 4.78 9.80 7.37
C GLU A 59 5.45 11.18 7.36
N CYS A 60 6.57 11.28 8.06
CA CYS A 60 7.41 12.46 8.02
C CYS A 60 8.01 12.63 6.62
N GLY A 61 7.82 13.80 6.03
CA GLY A 61 8.33 14.16 4.71
C GLY A 61 9.67 14.90 4.78
N LEU A 62 10.11 15.45 3.65
CA LEU A 62 11.38 16.18 3.54
C LEU A 62 11.41 17.49 4.34
N THR A 63 10.24 18.08 4.62
CA THR A 63 10.10 19.31 5.42
C THR A 63 10.24 19.08 6.91
N CYS A 64 10.31 17.81 7.37
CA CYS A 64 10.48 17.48 8.78
C CYS A 64 11.95 17.50 9.18
N SER A 65 12.25 18.09 10.35
CA SER A 65 13.61 18.14 10.91
C SER A 65 14.08 16.81 11.51
N CYS A 66 13.22 15.80 11.58
CA CYS A 66 13.59 14.49 12.12
C CYS A 66 14.58 13.74 11.21
N PRO A 67 15.46 12.93 11.81
CA PRO A 67 16.46 12.19 11.06
C PRO A 67 15.83 11.12 10.13
N PRO A 68 16.56 10.64 9.11
CA PRO A 68 16.07 9.64 8.16
C PRO A 68 15.62 8.32 8.81
N ASN A 69 16.18 7.97 9.95
CA ASN A 69 15.80 6.79 10.73
C ASN A 69 14.65 7.05 11.72
N CYS A 70 13.94 8.18 11.56
CA CYS A 70 12.74 8.45 12.34
C CYS A 70 11.75 7.29 12.21
N ARG A 71 11.15 6.87 13.34
CA ARG A 71 10.15 5.81 13.37
C ARG A 71 8.97 6.09 12.42
N ASN A 72 8.57 7.35 12.25
CA ASN A 72 7.50 7.75 11.35
C ASN A 72 7.97 7.94 9.89
N ARG A 73 8.93 7.10 9.43
CA ARG A 73 9.45 7.03 8.04
C ARG A 73 9.65 5.57 7.61
N THR A 74 8.83 4.65 8.12
CA THR A 74 9.08 3.20 7.94
C THR A 74 9.05 2.78 6.47
N SER A 75 8.13 3.29 5.66
CA SER A 75 8.05 2.94 4.24
C SER A 75 9.20 3.52 3.40
N GLN A 76 9.82 4.61 3.89
CA GLN A 76 10.95 5.28 3.24
C GLN A 76 12.31 4.59 3.49
N ALA A 77 12.36 3.68 4.46
CA ALA A 77 13.61 3.01 4.86
C ALA A 77 14.10 1.95 3.85
N GLY A 78 13.37 1.75 2.74
CA GLY A 78 13.67 0.75 1.72
C GLY A 78 13.32 -0.68 2.15
N LEU A 79 13.67 -1.64 1.30
CA LEU A 79 13.40 -3.06 1.53
C LEU A 79 14.23 -3.58 2.70
N LYS A 80 13.58 -4.23 3.66
CA LYS A 80 14.21 -4.89 4.81
C LYS A 80 14.26 -6.40 4.69
N VAL A 81 13.65 -6.95 3.63
CA VAL A 81 13.57 -8.37 3.33
C VAL A 81 14.03 -8.65 1.91
N ARG A 82 14.61 -9.83 1.68
CA ARG A 82 15.06 -10.26 0.36
C ARG A 82 13.88 -10.83 -0.40
N LEU A 83 13.41 -10.10 -1.40
CA LEU A 83 12.29 -10.49 -2.25
C LEU A 83 12.78 -11.23 -3.49
N GLU A 84 12.03 -12.24 -3.90
CA GLU A 84 12.27 -13.05 -5.09
C GLU A 84 11.03 -13.15 -5.94
N VAL A 85 11.18 -12.90 -7.23
CA VAL A 85 10.17 -13.21 -8.23
C VAL A 85 10.36 -14.67 -8.67
N PHE A 86 9.31 -15.48 -8.59
CA PHE A 86 9.38 -16.90 -8.91
C PHE A 86 8.23 -17.33 -9.83
N LYS A 87 8.39 -18.44 -10.54
CA LYS A 87 7.33 -19.00 -11.37
C LYS A 87 6.34 -19.81 -10.53
N THR A 88 5.08 -19.40 -10.53
CA THR A 88 4.00 -20.16 -9.89
C THR A 88 3.53 -21.30 -10.81
N LYS A 89 2.73 -22.22 -10.29
CA LYS A 89 2.21 -23.34 -11.06
C LYS A 89 1.21 -22.89 -12.14
N ASP A 90 0.32 -21.96 -11.81
CA ASP A 90 -0.89 -21.67 -12.60
C ASP A 90 -1.25 -20.18 -12.70
N ARG A 91 -0.50 -19.28 -12.03
CA ARG A 91 -0.74 -17.84 -11.97
C ARG A 91 0.40 -16.99 -12.53
N GLY A 92 1.19 -17.56 -13.42
CA GLY A 92 2.33 -16.88 -14.01
C GLY A 92 3.47 -16.65 -13.02
N TRP A 93 3.86 -15.41 -12.80
CA TRP A 93 4.90 -15.01 -11.84
C TRP A 93 4.29 -14.67 -10.49
N GLY A 94 5.01 -14.96 -9.42
CA GLY A 94 4.66 -14.61 -8.05
C GLY A 94 5.79 -13.92 -7.34
N LEU A 95 5.51 -13.37 -6.16
CA LEU A 95 6.50 -12.74 -5.28
C LEU A 95 6.54 -13.48 -3.95
N ARG A 96 7.74 -13.70 -3.42
CA ARG A 96 7.95 -14.29 -2.09
C ARG A 96 9.19 -13.70 -1.41
N SER A 97 9.33 -13.94 -0.12
CA SER A 97 10.50 -13.51 0.65
C SER A 97 11.35 -14.69 1.08
N TRP A 98 12.67 -14.51 1.00
CA TRP A 98 13.65 -15.44 1.62
C TRP A 98 13.68 -15.32 3.14
N ASP A 99 13.27 -14.16 3.66
CA ASP A 99 13.27 -13.88 5.09
C ASP A 99 11.87 -14.00 5.66
N PRO A 100 11.70 -14.39 6.94
CA PRO A 100 10.42 -14.33 7.61
C PRO A 100 9.96 -12.89 7.76
N ILE A 101 8.66 -12.64 7.58
CA ILE A 101 8.07 -11.31 7.73
C ILE A 101 7.13 -11.34 8.94
N ARG A 102 7.34 -10.42 9.88
CA ARG A 102 6.48 -10.29 11.07
C ARG A 102 5.13 -9.68 10.68
N ALA A 103 4.08 -10.02 11.42
CA ALA A 103 2.80 -9.33 11.31
C ALA A 103 2.99 -7.81 11.45
N GLY A 104 2.33 -7.03 10.59
CA GLY A 104 2.48 -5.58 10.51
C GLY A 104 3.81 -5.10 9.90
N GLY A 105 4.70 -5.99 9.49
CA GLY A 105 5.97 -5.63 8.86
C GLY A 105 5.77 -5.02 7.47
N PHE A 106 6.47 -3.91 7.19
CA PHE A 106 6.54 -3.32 5.86
C PHE A 106 7.27 -4.27 4.89
N ILE A 107 6.72 -4.45 3.72
CA ILE A 107 7.26 -5.34 2.67
C ILE A 107 7.91 -4.52 1.57
N CYS A 108 7.10 -3.76 0.86
CA CYS A 108 7.54 -2.91 -0.25
C CYS A 108 6.43 -1.91 -0.60
N GLU A 109 6.73 -0.99 -1.48
CA GLU A 109 5.78 -0.08 -2.11
C GLU A 109 5.35 -0.64 -3.47
N TYR A 110 4.13 -0.34 -3.92
CA TYR A 110 3.73 -0.54 -5.32
C TYR A 110 4.20 0.66 -6.13
N ALA A 111 5.21 0.46 -6.97
CA ALA A 111 5.76 1.50 -7.82
C ALA A 111 5.31 1.35 -9.28
N GLY A 112 5.13 2.48 -9.95
CA GLY A 112 4.70 2.55 -11.34
C GLY A 112 4.48 3.99 -11.80
N GLU A 113 3.79 4.15 -12.90
CA GLU A 113 3.36 5.45 -13.43
C GLU A 113 1.98 5.78 -12.85
N VAL A 114 1.85 6.93 -12.20
CA VAL A 114 0.54 7.41 -11.74
C VAL A 114 -0.24 7.89 -12.93
N VAL A 115 -1.43 7.35 -13.12
CA VAL A 115 -2.33 7.68 -14.22
C VAL A 115 -3.58 8.38 -13.72
N ASP A 116 -4.12 9.27 -14.54
CA ASP A 116 -5.38 9.93 -14.23
C ASP A 116 -6.53 8.92 -14.19
N ALA A 117 -7.36 8.97 -13.16
CA ALA A 117 -8.50 8.07 -12.99
C ALA A 117 -9.49 8.15 -14.17
N SER A 118 -9.59 9.30 -14.85
CA SER A 118 -10.42 9.46 -16.05
C SER A 118 -9.94 8.59 -17.22
N ARG A 119 -8.66 8.23 -17.27
CA ARG A 119 -8.05 7.40 -18.31
C ARG A 119 -8.09 5.89 -17.99
N VAL A 120 -8.59 5.52 -16.82
CA VAL A 120 -8.65 4.09 -16.41
C VAL A 120 -9.50 3.26 -17.38
N GLY A 121 -10.55 3.84 -17.95
CA GLY A 121 -11.39 3.20 -18.96
C GLY A 121 -10.62 2.84 -20.22
N GLU A 122 -9.79 3.76 -20.72
CA GLU A 122 -8.92 3.58 -21.90
C GLU A 122 -7.83 2.54 -21.61
N LEU A 123 -7.14 2.71 -20.47
CA LEU A 123 -6.10 1.79 -20.02
C LEU A 123 -6.62 0.38 -19.76
N ALA A 124 -7.84 0.26 -19.31
CA ALA A 124 -8.46 -1.03 -19.03
C ALA A 124 -8.86 -1.80 -20.32
N SER A 125 -9.11 -1.12 -21.44
CA SER A 125 -9.34 -1.75 -22.75
C SER A 125 -8.04 -2.22 -23.41
N GLU A 126 -6.92 -1.57 -23.11
CA GLU A 126 -5.58 -1.92 -23.61
C GLU A 126 -4.85 -2.94 -22.70
N HIS A 127 -5.39 -3.27 -21.52
CA HIS A 127 -4.67 -4.00 -20.48
C HIS A 127 -5.25 -5.37 -20.17
N GLU A 128 -5.01 -6.32 -21.04
CA GLU A 128 -5.07 -7.75 -20.66
C GLU A 128 -4.03 -8.13 -19.58
N ASP A 129 -3.03 -7.29 -19.34
CA ASP A 129 -1.80 -7.66 -18.61
C ASP A 129 -1.83 -7.50 -17.09
N GLY A 130 -2.89 -6.98 -16.48
CA GLY A 130 -3.11 -7.07 -15.02
C GLY A 130 -2.15 -6.30 -14.12
N TYR A 131 -1.32 -5.39 -14.62
CA TYR A 131 -0.34 -4.63 -13.84
C TYR A 131 -0.81 -3.21 -13.46
N VAL A 132 -2.11 -3.03 -13.32
CA VAL A 132 -2.72 -1.78 -12.86
C VAL A 132 -3.17 -1.95 -11.42
N PHE A 133 -2.67 -1.10 -10.53
CA PHE A 133 -3.15 -0.98 -9.17
C PHE A 133 -4.17 0.15 -9.09
N ASP A 134 -5.40 -0.19 -8.72
CA ASP A 134 -6.51 0.76 -8.62
C ASP A 134 -6.90 0.93 -7.14
N ALA A 135 -6.43 2.02 -6.53
CA ALA A 135 -6.74 2.35 -5.14
C ALA A 135 -8.17 2.89 -4.94
N THR A 136 -8.93 3.11 -6.02
CA THR A 136 -10.35 3.50 -5.92
C THR A 136 -11.25 2.32 -5.60
N ARG A 137 -10.76 1.08 -5.74
CA ARG A 137 -11.52 -0.13 -5.44
C ARG A 137 -11.77 -0.24 -3.94
N VAL A 138 -12.99 -0.68 -3.60
CA VAL A 138 -13.35 -0.90 -2.21
C VAL A 138 -12.55 -2.07 -1.66
N TYR A 139 -11.88 -1.82 -0.56
CA TYR A 139 -11.15 -2.82 0.20
C TYR A 139 -12.00 -3.25 1.39
N GLU A 140 -12.32 -4.53 1.50
CA GLU A 140 -12.94 -5.05 2.71
C GLU A 140 -11.87 -5.18 3.81
N PRO A 141 -12.08 -4.58 5.00
CA PRO A 141 -11.14 -4.72 6.11
C PRO A 141 -10.99 -6.20 6.45
N VAL A 142 -9.78 -6.62 6.74
CA VAL A 142 -9.51 -7.97 7.27
C VAL A 142 -10.22 -8.09 8.62
N GLU A 143 -11.07 -9.09 8.80
CA GLU A 143 -11.97 -9.31 9.97
C GLU A 143 -11.26 -9.34 11.35
N ASN A 144 -9.96 -9.25 11.41
CA ASN A 144 -9.15 -9.36 12.62
C ASN A 144 -8.54 -8.04 13.12
N VAL A 145 -8.95 -6.90 12.59
CA VAL A 145 -8.50 -5.60 13.09
C VAL A 145 -9.60 -5.04 13.99
N HIS A 146 -9.47 -5.26 15.27
CA HIS A 146 -10.42 -4.93 16.34
C HIS A 146 -10.60 -3.43 16.61
N ASP A 147 -10.59 -2.54 15.61
CA ASP A 147 -10.89 -1.11 15.86
C ASP A 147 -11.35 -0.34 14.61
N ALA A 148 -12.09 -0.98 13.72
CA ALA A 148 -12.69 -0.29 12.60
C ALA A 148 -14.09 0.19 13.00
N SER A 149 -14.22 1.46 13.41
CA SER A 149 -15.48 2.19 13.27
C SER A 149 -15.95 2.05 11.82
N SER A 150 -17.19 1.61 11.63
CA SER A 150 -17.83 1.17 10.39
C SER A 150 -18.04 2.26 9.33
N GLU A 151 -17.05 3.08 9.05
CA GLU A 151 -17.06 3.92 7.87
C GLU A 151 -16.54 3.11 6.69
N SER A 152 -17.43 2.83 5.73
CA SER A 152 -17.05 2.18 4.48
C SER A 152 -15.85 2.93 3.87
N ALA A 153 -14.71 2.27 3.82
CA ALA A 153 -13.43 2.86 3.45
C ALA A 153 -13.43 3.17 1.94
N LYS A 154 -14.00 4.31 1.55
CA LYS A 154 -13.64 4.92 0.27
C LYS A 154 -12.20 5.36 0.38
N ALA A 155 -11.35 4.92 -0.54
CA ALA A 155 -10.01 5.47 -0.67
C ALA A 155 -10.12 7.01 -0.73
N PRO A 156 -9.42 7.75 0.14
CA PRO A 156 -9.56 9.21 0.21
C PRO A 156 -9.10 9.90 -1.08
N PHE A 157 -8.41 9.18 -1.95
CA PHE A 157 -7.86 9.73 -3.19
C PHE A 157 -8.04 8.75 -4.36
N PRO A 158 -8.53 9.22 -5.52
CA PRO A 158 -8.56 8.42 -6.75
C PRO A 158 -7.12 8.27 -7.27
N LEU A 159 -6.46 7.18 -6.93
CA LEU A 159 -5.10 6.86 -7.35
C LEU A 159 -5.09 5.57 -8.15
N VAL A 160 -4.58 5.65 -9.35
CA VAL A 160 -4.32 4.49 -10.20
C VAL A 160 -2.85 4.49 -10.60
N ILE A 161 -2.20 3.34 -10.45
CA ILE A 161 -0.78 3.16 -10.75
C ILE A 161 -0.65 2.07 -11.80
N SER A 162 -0.03 2.39 -12.94
CA SER A 162 0.33 1.41 -13.96
C SER A 162 1.79 0.98 -13.79
N ALA A 163 2.00 -0.29 -13.53
CA ALA A 163 3.33 -0.90 -13.48
C ALA A 163 3.68 -1.65 -14.77
N LYS A 164 3.01 -1.36 -15.90
CA LYS A 164 3.21 -2.03 -17.19
C LYS A 164 4.61 -1.77 -17.73
N ASN A 165 4.96 -0.50 -17.94
CA ASN A 165 6.22 -0.09 -18.56
C ASN A 165 7.31 0.21 -17.54
N SER A 166 6.93 0.68 -16.35
CA SER A 166 7.83 1.03 -15.28
C SER A 166 7.21 0.60 -13.95
N GLY A 167 7.92 -0.17 -13.16
CA GLY A 167 7.43 -0.67 -11.87
C GLY A 167 8.51 -1.39 -11.10
N ASN A 168 8.15 -1.93 -9.95
CA ASN A 168 9.03 -2.73 -9.11
C ASN A 168 8.50 -4.16 -8.93
N VAL A 169 9.13 -4.93 -8.05
CA VAL A 169 8.77 -6.33 -7.80
C VAL A 169 7.35 -6.53 -7.26
N ALA A 170 6.72 -5.51 -6.68
CA ALA A 170 5.37 -5.59 -6.13
C ALA A 170 4.32 -5.97 -7.18
N ARG A 171 4.58 -5.63 -8.47
CA ARG A 171 3.70 -6.00 -9.59
C ARG A 171 3.47 -7.51 -9.74
N PHE A 172 4.36 -8.32 -9.16
CA PHE A 172 4.27 -9.78 -9.22
C PHE A 172 3.52 -10.40 -8.04
N MET A 173 3.02 -9.61 -7.09
CA MET A 173 2.12 -10.14 -6.06
C MET A 173 0.78 -10.52 -6.65
N ASN A 174 0.42 -11.80 -6.53
CA ASN A 174 -0.85 -12.32 -7.03
C ASN A 174 -2.04 -11.99 -6.12
N HIS A 175 -3.24 -12.06 -6.70
CA HIS A 175 -4.48 -11.99 -5.94
C HIS A 175 -4.70 -13.23 -5.07
N SER A 176 -5.24 -13.01 -3.87
CA SER A 176 -5.85 -14.06 -3.05
C SER A 176 -7.08 -13.53 -2.32
N CYS A 177 -8.14 -14.36 -2.26
CA CYS A 177 -9.33 -14.10 -1.44
C CYS A 177 -9.07 -14.33 0.07
N SER A 178 -7.92 -14.93 0.43
CA SER A 178 -7.41 -15.06 1.79
C SER A 178 -5.95 -14.62 1.82
N PRO A 179 -5.70 -13.29 1.69
CA PRO A 179 -4.37 -12.74 1.51
C PRO A 179 -3.52 -12.84 2.78
N ASN A 180 -2.21 -12.71 2.63
CA ASN A 180 -1.27 -12.54 3.74
C ASN A 180 -0.64 -11.14 3.76
N VAL A 181 -0.96 -10.32 2.77
CA VAL A 181 -0.51 -8.94 2.64
C VAL A 181 -1.71 -8.01 2.46
N TYR A 182 -1.67 -6.85 3.09
CA TYR A 182 -2.60 -5.75 2.84
C TYR A 182 -1.84 -4.49 2.45
N TRP A 183 -2.54 -3.57 1.82
CA TRP A 183 -1.97 -2.30 1.41
C TRP A 183 -2.59 -1.13 2.19
N LEU A 184 -1.79 -0.10 2.39
CA LEU A 184 -2.23 1.15 2.98
C LEU A 184 -1.70 2.32 2.15
N PRO A 185 -2.51 3.36 1.98
CA PRO A 185 -2.04 4.63 1.47
C PRO A 185 -1.18 5.31 2.52
N VAL A 186 0.00 5.76 2.10
CA VAL A 186 0.97 6.50 2.92
C VAL A 186 1.22 7.84 2.25
N LEU A 187 0.95 8.91 2.97
CA LEU A 187 1.20 10.26 2.49
C LEU A 187 2.55 10.76 3.01
N GLN A 188 3.38 11.20 2.07
CA GLN A 188 4.65 11.84 2.34
C GLN A 188 4.61 13.25 1.76
N GLU A 189 4.84 14.25 2.58
CA GLU A 189 4.80 15.65 2.14
C GLU A 189 6.19 16.21 1.90
N SER A 190 6.33 16.98 0.82
CA SER A 190 7.57 17.63 0.43
C SER A 190 7.28 18.97 -0.20
N ASN A 191 7.83 20.08 0.36
CA ASN A 191 7.82 21.42 -0.25
C ASN A 191 6.48 21.86 -0.85
N ASN A 192 5.39 21.76 -0.10
CA ASN A 192 3.99 22.02 -0.53
C ASN A 192 3.37 20.94 -1.44
N ASP A 193 4.10 19.92 -1.80
CA ASP A 193 3.60 18.79 -2.56
C ASP A 193 3.36 17.59 -1.64
N SER A 194 2.26 16.91 -1.87
CA SER A 194 1.92 15.68 -1.17
C SER A 194 1.96 14.52 -2.13
N TYR A 195 2.70 13.47 -1.77
CA TYR A 195 2.82 12.27 -2.59
C TYR A 195 2.18 11.09 -1.86
N LEU A 196 1.20 10.48 -2.52
CA LEU A 196 0.54 9.29 -2.01
C LEU A 196 1.27 8.05 -2.52
N HIS A 197 1.72 7.22 -1.59
CA HIS A 197 2.38 5.96 -1.84
C HIS A 197 1.46 4.81 -1.44
N ILE A 198 1.53 3.69 -2.14
CA ILE A 198 0.84 2.46 -1.75
C ILE A 198 1.86 1.52 -1.13
N ALA A 199 1.79 1.37 0.19
CA ALA A 199 2.68 0.53 0.96
C ALA A 199 2.03 -0.81 1.33
N PHE A 200 2.77 -1.91 1.16
CA PHE A 200 2.33 -3.26 1.51
C PHE A 200 2.88 -3.69 2.86
N PHE A 201 2.00 -4.27 3.68
CA PHE A 201 2.31 -4.77 5.01
C PHE A 201 1.79 -6.20 5.19
N ALA A 202 2.47 -6.98 6.02
CA ALA A 202 2.04 -8.33 6.33
C ALA A 202 0.83 -8.31 7.28
N ILE A 203 -0.23 -9.07 6.95
CA ILE A 203 -1.42 -9.25 7.82
C ILE A 203 -1.06 -10.09 9.05
N ARG A 204 -0.24 -11.11 8.84
CA ARG A 204 0.20 -12.09 9.85
C ARG A 204 1.68 -12.40 9.68
N HIS A 205 2.23 -13.20 10.56
CA HIS A 205 3.56 -13.76 10.32
C HIS A 205 3.57 -14.56 9.01
N ILE A 206 4.53 -14.25 8.12
CA ILE A 206 4.74 -14.93 6.84
C ILE A 206 6.08 -15.66 6.92
N PRO A 207 6.11 -16.99 6.87
CA PRO A 207 7.35 -17.76 6.86
C PRO A 207 8.13 -17.52 5.56
N PRO A 208 9.46 -17.81 5.56
CA PRO A 208 10.26 -17.77 4.35
C PRO A 208 9.63 -18.61 3.23
N MET A 209 9.82 -18.19 2.00
CA MET A 209 9.39 -18.86 0.77
C MET A 209 7.88 -18.98 0.57
N GLN A 210 7.05 -18.47 1.49
CA GLN A 210 5.61 -18.35 1.25
C GLN A 210 5.33 -17.23 0.24
N GLU A 211 4.45 -17.51 -0.72
CA GLU A 211 3.99 -16.52 -1.68
C GLU A 211 3.28 -15.35 -0.99
N LEU A 212 3.64 -14.13 -1.38
CA LEU A 212 3.01 -12.89 -0.96
C LEU A 212 1.80 -12.61 -1.85
N THR A 213 0.63 -12.46 -1.25
CA THR A 213 -0.62 -12.22 -1.97
C THR A 213 -1.44 -11.15 -1.28
N PHE A 214 -2.13 -10.31 -2.07
CA PHE A 214 -3.07 -9.32 -1.53
C PHE A 214 -4.44 -9.44 -2.23
N ASP A 215 -5.47 -8.84 -1.66
CA ASP A 215 -6.78 -8.76 -2.30
C ASP A 215 -6.77 -7.60 -3.32
N TYR A 216 -7.07 -7.90 -4.58
CA TYR A 216 -7.15 -6.88 -5.65
C TYR A 216 -8.41 -6.00 -5.52
N GLY A 217 -9.29 -6.31 -4.56
CA GLY A 217 -10.54 -5.61 -4.32
C GLY A 217 -11.69 -6.12 -5.18
N MET A 218 -12.85 -5.48 -4.99
CA MET A 218 -14.07 -5.71 -5.77
C MET A 218 -14.48 -4.41 -6.47
N ILE A 219 -15.07 -4.53 -7.65
CA ILE A 219 -15.69 -3.40 -8.34
C ILE A 219 -17.17 -3.41 -7.98
N GLN A 220 -17.69 -2.32 -7.44
CA GLN A 220 -19.09 -2.17 -7.01
C GLN A 220 -20.08 -1.82 -8.15
N SER A 221 -19.66 -1.79 -9.42
CA SER A 221 -20.56 -1.39 -10.51
C SER A 221 -21.09 -2.57 -11.30
N ASP A 222 -22.34 -2.46 -11.76
CA ASP A 222 -23.00 -3.46 -12.63
C ASP A 222 -22.28 -3.67 -13.97
N GLN A 223 -21.41 -2.76 -14.36
CA GLN A 223 -20.54 -2.89 -15.55
C GLN A 223 -19.36 -3.89 -15.34
N ALA A 224 -19.21 -4.44 -14.15
CA ALA A 224 -18.11 -5.34 -13.78
C ALA A 224 -18.19 -6.74 -14.42
N SER A 225 -19.31 -7.12 -15.01
CA SER A 225 -19.53 -8.48 -15.54
C SER A 225 -18.53 -8.88 -16.66
N TYR A 226 -18.07 -7.92 -17.44
CA TYR A 226 -17.18 -8.15 -18.59
C TYR A 226 -15.70 -8.33 -18.25
N ARG A 227 -15.28 -8.10 -16.99
CA ARG A 227 -13.87 -8.08 -16.59
C ARG A 227 -13.51 -9.10 -15.52
N ARG A 228 -14.41 -10.03 -15.23
CA ARG A 228 -14.18 -11.07 -14.21
C ARG A 228 -13.12 -12.05 -14.68
N LYS A 229 -12.03 -12.15 -13.93
CA LYS A 229 -11.01 -13.19 -14.10
C LYS A 229 -11.27 -14.32 -13.08
N LYS A 230 -11.11 -15.58 -13.53
CA LYS A 230 -11.23 -16.74 -12.64
C LYS A 230 -10.14 -16.69 -11.57
N CYS A 231 -10.54 -16.80 -10.31
CA CYS A 231 -9.59 -16.84 -9.21
C CYS A 231 -9.04 -18.27 -9.02
N LEU A 232 -7.73 -18.38 -8.97
CA LEU A 232 -6.97 -19.61 -8.76
C LEU A 232 -6.24 -19.61 -7.42
N CYS A 233 -6.70 -18.81 -6.41
CA CYS A 233 -6.01 -18.69 -5.13
C CYS A 233 -6.05 -19.96 -4.27
N GLY A 234 -6.96 -20.88 -4.53
CA GLY A 234 -7.08 -22.15 -3.82
C GLY A 234 -7.51 -22.04 -2.36
N SER A 235 -7.88 -20.87 -1.86
CA SER A 235 -8.32 -20.71 -0.46
C SER A 235 -9.72 -21.25 -0.23
N ALA A 236 -10.00 -21.71 0.99
CA ALA A 236 -11.34 -22.18 1.37
C ALA A 236 -12.41 -21.07 1.28
N LYS A 237 -12.00 -19.80 1.40
CA LYS A 237 -12.85 -18.59 1.26
C LYS A 237 -12.78 -18.00 -0.15
N CYS A 238 -12.41 -18.76 -1.18
CA CYS A 238 -12.26 -18.25 -2.53
C CYS A 238 -13.60 -17.79 -3.09
N ARG A 239 -13.67 -16.55 -3.57
CA ARG A 239 -14.85 -15.96 -4.22
C ARG A 239 -15.09 -16.49 -5.64
N GLY A 240 -14.16 -17.29 -6.19
CA GLY A 240 -14.20 -17.84 -7.54
C GLY A 240 -13.72 -16.90 -8.64
N TYR A 241 -13.71 -15.60 -8.38
CA TYR A 241 -13.29 -14.57 -9.35
C TYR A 241 -12.69 -13.35 -8.67
N PHE A 242 -11.99 -12.53 -9.47
CA PHE A 242 -11.51 -11.20 -9.11
C PHE A 242 -11.54 -10.30 -10.37
N TYR A 243 -11.24 -9.02 -10.24
CA TYR A 243 -11.33 -8.02 -11.32
C TYR A 243 -9.97 -7.43 -11.65
#